data_102a23b41ee4523e2af7acbe4627a3bd
#
_entry.id   102a23b41ee4523e2af7acbe4627a3bd
#
_cell.length_a   1.000
_cell.length_b   1.000
_cell.length_c   1.000
_cell.angle_alpha   90.00
_cell.angle_beta   90.00
_cell.angle_gamma   90.00
#
_symmetry.space_group_name_H-M   'P 1'
#
loop_
_entity.id
_entity.type
_entity.pdbx_description
1 polymer ?
#
loop_
_entity_poly.entity_id
_entity_poly.type
_entity_poly.pdbx_seq_one_letter_code
_entity_poly.pdbx_strand_id
1 'polypeptide(L)'
;ASNAGYYPGAVPMSIKILFDPENGKLLGAQIVGFNGVDKRIEMLEQVIQRGGTVYDLTELEHAYAPPYSSAKDPVNMAGFVAENILKGKSKIIQWRELAELPADTIRIDVRTRDEHKLGSIPGFINIPVDELREHLDELPKDKLIVVSCAVGLRGYLAYRILVQNGFKN
;
A
#
# COMPACT_ATOMS: atom_id res chain seq x y z
N ALA A 1 8.26 6.55 5.98
CA ALA A 1 9.46 7.14 6.59
C ALA A 1 9.06 8.23 7.57
N SER A 2 9.96 8.60 8.49
CA SER A 2 9.73 9.65 9.49
C SER A 2 9.50 11.03 8.86
N ASN A 3 10.17 11.29 7.75
CA ASN A 3 10.14 12.52 6.96
C ASN A 3 10.04 12.18 5.47
N ALA A 4 10.02 13.19 4.60
CA ALA A 4 10.19 12.98 3.17
C ALA A 4 11.48 12.19 2.89
N GLY A 5 11.43 11.18 2.04
CA GLY A 5 12.55 10.23 1.88
C GLY A 5 13.88 10.85 1.42
N TYR A 6 13.84 12.04 0.82
CA TYR A 6 15.02 12.83 0.42
C TYR A 6 15.53 13.76 1.52
N TYR A 7 14.82 13.88 2.65
CA TYR A 7 15.25 14.77 3.74
C TYR A 7 16.39 14.12 4.52
N PRO A 8 17.48 14.87 4.83
CA PRO A 8 18.60 14.33 5.60
C PRO A 8 18.14 13.76 6.95
N GLY A 9 18.53 12.54 7.24
CA GLY A 9 18.13 11.85 8.47
C GLY A 9 16.74 11.19 8.44
N ALA A 10 16.05 11.18 7.29
CA ALA A 10 14.84 10.40 7.14
C ALA A 10 15.10 8.91 7.37
N VAL A 11 14.33 8.28 8.25
CA VAL A 11 14.47 6.84 8.60
C VAL A 11 13.17 6.09 8.34
N PRO A 12 13.25 4.78 8.05
CA PRO A 12 12.07 3.96 7.78
C PRO A 12 11.16 3.85 9.00
N MET A 13 9.88 3.68 8.71
CA MET A 13 8.82 3.42 9.70
C MET A 13 7.80 2.47 9.10
N SER A 14 7.38 1.47 9.85
CA SER A 14 6.29 0.56 9.51
C SER A 14 5.10 0.83 10.40
N ILE A 15 3.94 1.06 9.80
CA ILE A 15 2.67 1.27 10.50
C ILE A 15 1.71 0.17 10.10
N LYS A 16 1.09 -0.45 11.09
CA LYS A 16 -0.01 -1.38 10.93
C LYS A 16 -1.22 -0.81 11.64
N ILE A 17 -2.35 -0.73 10.96
CA ILE A 17 -3.65 -0.39 11.54
C ILE A 17 -4.61 -1.56 11.39
N LEU A 18 -5.50 -1.73 12.34
CA LEU A 18 -6.63 -2.64 12.28
C LEU A 18 -7.90 -1.80 12.22
N PHE A 19 -8.79 -2.13 11.33
CA PHE A 19 -10.06 -1.42 11.18
C PHE A 19 -11.17 -2.39 10.77
N ASP A 20 -12.39 -2.00 11.09
CA ASP A 20 -13.59 -2.70 10.70
C ASP A 20 -13.82 -2.53 9.19
N PRO A 21 -13.96 -3.62 8.42
CA PRO A 21 -14.14 -3.55 6.97
C PRO A 21 -15.51 -2.99 6.54
N GLU A 22 -16.51 -2.95 7.43
CA GLU A 22 -17.84 -2.45 7.10
C GLU A 22 -17.93 -0.93 7.21
N ASN A 23 -17.34 -0.35 8.25
CA ASN A 23 -17.53 1.07 8.60
C ASN A 23 -16.21 1.86 8.71
N GLY A 24 -15.06 1.18 8.62
CA GLY A 24 -13.74 1.79 8.71
C GLY A 24 -13.31 2.18 10.12
N LYS A 25 -14.05 1.79 11.17
CA LYS A 25 -13.71 2.12 12.56
C LYS A 25 -12.34 1.56 12.93
N LEU A 26 -11.47 2.39 13.50
CA LEU A 26 -10.17 1.97 13.98
C LEU A 26 -10.29 1.11 15.24
N LEU A 27 -9.66 -0.07 15.21
CA LEU A 27 -9.70 -1.06 16.28
C LEU A 27 -8.35 -1.19 16.99
N GLY A 28 -7.26 -0.78 16.32
CA GLY A 28 -5.92 -0.86 16.90
C GLY A 28 -4.85 -0.37 15.93
N ALA A 29 -3.66 -0.14 16.48
CA ALA A 29 -2.50 0.29 15.70
C ALA A 29 -1.20 -0.24 16.31
N GLN A 30 -0.19 -0.39 15.45
CA GLN A 30 1.17 -0.74 15.84
C GLN A 30 2.14 0.01 14.94
N ILE A 31 3.20 0.56 15.53
CA ILE A 31 4.27 1.25 14.78
C ILE A 31 5.62 0.71 15.22
N VAL A 32 6.50 0.50 14.23
CA VAL A 32 7.90 0.16 14.43
C VAL A 32 8.75 1.11 13.59
N GLY A 33 9.77 1.71 14.19
CA GLY A 33 10.64 2.65 13.51
C GLY A 33 11.72 3.21 14.44
N PHE A 34 12.55 4.10 13.91
CA PHE A 34 13.71 4.65 14.62
C PHE A 34 13.50 6.08 15.12
N ASN A 35 12.55 6.83 14.54
CA ASN A 35 12.31 8.22 14.90
C ASN A 35 10.85 8.60 14.69
N GLY A 36 10.26 9.34 15.63
CA GLY A 36 8.91 9.90 15.58
C GLY A 36 7.81 8.83 15.65
N VAL A 37 8.10 7.67 16.22
CA VAL A 37 7.13 6.60 16.47
C VAL A 37 6.15 7.03 17.55
N ASP A 38 6.65 7.60 18.65
CA ASP A 38 5.91 8.13 19.78
C ASP A 38 4.81 9.09 19.35
N LYS A 39 5.16 10.13 18.63
CA LYS A 39 4.22 11.11 18.09
C LYS A 39 3.09 10.46 17.28
N ARG A 40 3.40 9.49 16.41
CA ARG A 40 2.40 8.88 15.52
C ARG A 40 1.50 7.87 16.21
N ILE A 41 2.04 7.12 17.16
CA ILE A 41 1.21 6.19 17.94
C ILE A 41 0.21 6.94 18.82
N GLU A 42 0.60 8.08 19.39
CA GLU A 42 -0.30 8.95 20.16
C GLU A 42 -1.42 9.54 19.29
N MET A 43 -1.12 9.94 18.05
CA MET A 43 -2.14 10.40 17.10
C MET A 43 -3.17 9.30 16.80
N LEU A 44 -2.70 8.09 16.51
CA LEU A 44 -3.58 6.94 16.24
C LEU A 44 -4.42 6.59 17.47
N GLU A 45 -3.80 6.60 18.65
CA GLU A 45 -4.48 6.35 19.91
C GLU A 45 -5.62 7.35 20.17
N GLN A 46 -5.39 8.64 19.95
CA GLN A 46 -6.42 9.67 20.08
C GLN A 46 -7.62 9.43 19.17
N VAL A 47 -7.40 8.99 17.93
CA VAL A 47 -8.49 8.66 17.00
C VAL A 47 -9.22 7.40 17.46
N ILE A 48 -8.49 6.37 17.91
CA ILE A 48 -9.08 5.12 18.40
C ILE A 48 -9.95 5.37 19.65
N GLN A 49 -9.44 6.12 20.62
CA GLN A 49 -10.16 6.42 21.86
C GLN A 49 -11.49 7.14 21.63
N ARG A 50 -11.57 8.00 20.59
CA ARG A 50 -12.79 8.70 20.23
C ARG A 50 -13.74 7.86 19.36
N GLY A 51 -13.40 6.59 19.10
CA GLY A 51 -14.17 5.71 18.22
C GLY A 51 -14.10 6.13 16.74
N GLY A 52 -13.05 6.82 16.36
CA GLY A 52 -12.84 7.34 15.01
C GLY A 52 -12.54 6.24 13.99
N THR A 53 -12.47 6.65 12.74
CA THR A 53 -12.38 5.80 11.55
C THR A 53 -11.09 6.06 10.77
N VAL A 54 -10.84 5.25 9.75
CA VAL A 54 -9.74 5.49 8.80
C VAL A 54 -9.89 6.80 8.04
N TYR A 55 -11.12 7.31 7.88
CA TYR A 55 -11.37 8.58 7.22
C TYR A 55 -10.88 9.76 8.06
N ASP A 56 -11.03 9.68 9.39
CA ASP A 56 -10.50 10.70 10.29
C ASP A 56 -8.98 10.82 10.15
N LEU A 57 -8.26 9.72 9.88
CA LEU A 57 -6.82 9.76 9.63
C LEU A 57 -6.44 10.54 8.37
N THR A 58 -7.30 10.56 7.35
CA THR A 58 -7.02 11.27 6.11
C THR A 58 -7.17 12.79 6.26
N GLU A 59 -7.96 13.22 7.25
CA GLU A 59 -8.30 14.63 7.52
C GLU A 59 -7.45 15.27 8.63
N LEU A 60 -6.61 14.47 9.30
CA LEU A 60 -5.74 15.00 10.34
C LEU A 60 -4.79 16.06 9.79
N GLU A 61 -4.85 17.26 10.40
CA GLU A 61 -3.91 18.34 10.16
C GLU A 61 -2.74 18.24 11.13
N HIS A 62 -1.54 18.12 10.60
CA HIS A 62 -0.32 18.01 11.39
C HIS A 62 0.50 19.28 11.32
N ALA A 63 1.08 19.68 12.44
CA ALA A 63 2.12 20.70 12.43
C ALA A 63 3.29 20.22 11.56
N TYR A 64 3.50 20.87 10.43
CA TYR A 64 4.46 20.48 9.43
C TYR A 64 5.57 21.51 9.24
N ALA A 65 6.79 20.99 9.26
CA ALA A 65 7.97 21.58 8.63
C ALA A 65 8.88 20.42 8.24
N PRO A 66 9.76 20.56 7.23
CA PRO A 66 10.60 19.47 6.74
C PRO A 66 11.38 18.69 7.82
N PRO A 67 11.92 19.34 8.87
CA PRO A 67 12.60 18.63 9.96
C PRO A 67 11.72 17.70 10.78
N TYR A 68 10.39 17.93 10.82
CA TYR A 68 9.50 17.23 11.74
C TYR A 68 8.66 16.14 11.10
N SER A 69 8.33 16.28 9.82
CA SER A 69 7.42 15.35 9.13
C SER A 69 7.50 15.52 7.61
N SER A 70 6.66 14.83 6.88
CA SER A 70 6.27 15.13 5.50
C SER A 70 4.92 15.82 5.47
N ALA A 71 4.61 16.54 4.38
CA ALA A 71 3.35 17.27 4.21
C ALA A 71 2.12 16.37 4.38
N LYS A 72 2.19 15.12 3.92
CA LYS A 72 1.30 14.03 4.31
C LYS A 72 2.06 13.10 5.24
N ASP A 73 1.69 13.14 6.51
CA ASP A 73 2.31 12.30 7.53
C ASP A 73 2.05 10.81 7.26
N PRO A 74 2.93 9.90 7.70
CA PRO A 74 2.67 8.46 7.65
C PRO A 74 1.30 8.02 8.19
N VAL A 75 0.74 8.73 9.17
CA VAL A 75 -0.61 8.47 9.69
C VAL A 75 -1.68 8.78 8.63
N ASN A 76 -1.59 9.92 7.94
CA ASN A 76 -2.48 10.21 6.81
C ASN A 76 -2.34 9.15 5.71
N MET A 77 -1.11 8.74 5.40
CA MET A 77 -0.86 7.72 4.38
C MET A 77 -1.49 6.37 4.75
N ALA A 78 -1.46 5.97 6.02
CA ALA A 78 -2.16 4.78 6.50
C ALA A 78 -3.68 4.89 6.29
N GLY A 79 -4.25 6.06 6.58
CA GLY A 79 -5.65 6.39 6.31
C GLY A 79 -6.01 6.27 4.83
N PHE A 80 -5.24 6.89 3.94
CA PHE A 80 -5.48 6.81 2.48
C PHE A 80 -5.39 5.39 1.93
N VAL A 81 -4.43 4.58 2.42
CA VAL A 81 -4.32 3.18 2.00
C VAL A 81 -5.56 2.39 2.44
N ALA A 82 -6.00 2.55 3.69
CA ALA A 82 -7.19 1.88 4.21
C ALA A 82 -8.47 2.34 3.48
N GLU A 83 -8.62 3.65 3.25
CA GLU A 83 -9.72 4.20 2.47
C GLU A 83 -9.80 3.60 1.06
N ASN A 84 -8.66 3.46 0.38
CA ASN A 84 -8.61 2.83 -0.94
C ASN A 84 -9.09 1.37 -0.92
N ILE A 85 -8.79 0.64 0.15
CA ILE A 85 -9.26 -0.73 0.34
C ILE A 85 -10.79 -0.74 0.55
N LEU A 86 -11.31 0.06 1.48
CA LEU A 86 -12.73 0.13 1.80
C LEU A 86 -13.58 0.57 0.60
N LYS A 87 -13.09 1.52 -0.19
CA LYS A 87 -13.76 2.01 -1.41
C LYS A 87 -13.57 1.09 -2.62
N GLY A 88 -12.92 -0.06 -2.46
CA GLY A 88 -12.65 -0.99 -3.56
C GLY A 88 -11.70 -0.43 -4.63
N LYS A 89 -10.98 0.66 -4.33
CA LYS A 89 -9.99 1.26 -5.23
C LYS A 89 -8.67 0.49 -5.24
N SER A 90 -8.47 -0.40 -4.29
CA SER A 90 -7.37 -1.33 -4.21
C SER A 90 -7.85 -2.65 -3.61
N LYS A 91 -7.72 -3.74 -4.34
CA LYS A 91 -7.88 -5.10 -3.81
C LYS A 91 -6.51 -5.60 -3.38
N ILE A 92 -6.42 -6.17 -2.20
CA ILE A 92 -5.18 -6.74 -1.67
C ILE A 92 -5.40 -8.20 -1.30
N ILE A 93 -4.35 -8.98 -1.42
CA ILE A 93 -4.28 -10.34 -0.88
C ILE A 93 -3.08 -10.44 0.05
N GLN A 94 -3.17 -11.27 1.06
CA GLN A 94 -2.06 -11.56 1.95
C GLN A 94 -1.15 -12.64 1.33
N TRP A 95 0.13 -12.62 1.66
CA TRP A 95 1.09 -13.57 1.11
C TRP A 95 0.71 -15.05 1.34
N ARG A 96 -0.04 -15.34 2.40
CA ARG A 96 -0.53 -16.69 2.71
C ARG A 96 -1.57 -17.18 1.71
N GLU A 97 -2.35 -16.28 1.15
CA GLU A 97 -3.42 -16.57 0.19
C GLU A 97 -2.87 -16.89 -1.21
N LEU A 98 -1.58 -16.57 -1.48
CA LEU A 98 -0.94 -16.87 -2.77
C LEU A 98 -0.95 -18.35 -3.12
N ALA A 99 -0.86 -19.22 -2.12
CA ALA A 99 -0.88 -20.67 -2.33
C ALA A 99 -2.27 -21.22 -2.68
N GLU A 100 -3.32 -20.48 -2.34
CA GLU A 100 -4.72 -20.87 -2.54
C GLU A 100 -5.29 -20.34 -3.86
N LEU A 101 -4.52 -19.52 -4.59
CA LEU A 101 -4.96 -18.96 -5.85
C LEU A 101 -5.13 -20.03 -6.95
N PRO A 102 -6.09 -19.84 -7.88
CA PRO A 102 -6.22 -20.69 -9.04
C PRO A 102 -4.89 -20.90 -9.78
N ALA A 103 -4.68 -22.10 -10.30
CA ALA A 103 -3.42 -22.44 -10.97
C ALA A 103 -3.14 -21.58 -12.22
N ASP A 104 -4.19 -21.09 -12.87
CA ASP A 104 -4.13 -20.27 -14.07
C ASP A 104 -4.07 -18.75 -13.76
N THR A 105 -3.90 -18.37 -12.49
CA THR A 105 -3.69 -16.97 -12.08
C THR A 105 -2.44 -16.40 -12.69
N ILE A 106 -2.55 -15.25 -13.34
CA ILE A 106 -1.42 -14.49 -13.87
C ILE A 106 -0.75 -13.74 -12.71
N ARG A 107 0.55 -13.98 -12.54
CA ARG A 107 1.34 -13.40 -11.44
C ARG A 107 2.40 -12.48 -12.02
N ILE A 108 2.33 -11.18 -11.70
CA ILE A 108 3.20 -10.15 -12.29
C ILE A 108 4.01 -9.46 -11.20
N ASP A 109 5.32 -9.47 -11.33
CA ASP A 109 6.23 -8.63 -10.55
C ASP A 109 6.44 -7.31 -11.30
N VAL A 110 5.91 -6.22 -10.74
CA VAL A 110 5.96 -4.89 -11.36
C VAL A 110 7.17 -4.05 -10.91
N ARG A 111 8.16 -4.69 -10.31
CA ARG A 111 9.45 -4.06 -9.98
C ARG A 111 10.31 -3.93 -11.24
N THR A 112 11.40 -3.18 -11.11
CA THR A 112 12.39 -3.08 -12.20
C THR A 112 12.99 -4.45 -12.53
N ARG A 113 13.53 -4.59 -13.74
CA ARG A 113 14.19 -5.82 -14.20
C ARG A 113 15.35 -6.22 -13.29
N ASP A 114 16.09 -5.23 -12.79
CA ASP A 114 17.23 -5.48 -11.91
C ASP A 114 16.81 -5.93 -10.51
N GLU A 115 15.76 -5.34 -9.93
CA GLU A 115 15.19 -5.83 -8.67
C GLU A 115 14.68 -7.28 -8.81
N HIS A 116 14.06 -7.60 -9.94
CA HIS A 116 13.57 -8.96 -10.21
C HIS A 116 14.72 -9.98 -10.32
N LYS A 117 15.82 -9.61 -10.99
CA LYS A 117 17.02 -10.46 -11.09
C LYS A 117 17.68 -10.74 -9.75
N LEU A 118 17.65 -9.79 -8.82
CA LEU A 118 18.21 -9.95 -7.47
C LEU A 118 17.39 -10.92 -6.60
N GLY A 119 16.19 -11.26 -7.00
CA GLY A 119 15.31 -12.23 -6.34
C GLY A 119 13.85 -11.89 -6.60
N SER A 120 13.04 -12.90 -6.89
CA SER A 120 11.62 -12.76 -7.18
C SER A 120 10.80 -13.87 -6.53
N ILE A 121 9.50 -13.65 -6.41
CA ILE A 121 8.58 -14.71 -5.98
C ILE A 121 8.47 -15.75 -7.12
N PRO A 122 8.67 -17.05 -6.84
CA PRO A 122 8.56 -18.07 -7.88
C PRO A 122 7.22 -18.01 -8.63
N GLY A 123 7.28 -18.11 -9.95
CA GLY A 123 6.10 -18.08 -10.81
C GLY A 123 5.57 -16.69 -11.17
N PHE A 124 6.23 -15.63 -10.71
CA PHE A 124 5.91 -14.26 -11.13
C PHE A 124 6.73 -13.89 -12.38
N ILE A 125 6.05 -13.42 -13.43
CA ILE A 125 6.69 -12.82 -14.61
C ILE A 125 7.00 -11.36 -14.32
N ASN A 126 8.08 -10.83 -14.88
CA ASN A 126 8.45 -9.44 -14.66
C ASN A 126 7.93 -8.54 -15.79
N ILE A 127 7.03 -7.65 -15.44
CA ILE A 127 6.57 -6.55 -16.29
C ILE A 127 6.63 -5.27 -15.44
N PRO A 128 7.68 -4.46 -15.56
CA PRO A 128 7.82 -3.22 -14.81
C PRO A 128 6.59 -2.32 -14.94
N VAL A 129 6.18 -1.65 -13.86
CA VAL A 129 4.98 -0.82 -13.87
C VAL A 129 5.00 0.26 -14.96
N ASP A 130 6.18 0.77 -15.28
CA ASP A 130 6.37 1.81 -16.32
C ASP A 130 6.11 1.26 -17.73
N GLU A 131 6.34 -0.03 -17.94
CA GLU A 131 6.14 -0.74 -19.21
C GLU A 131 4.74 -1.40 -19.29
N LEU A 132 4.03 -1.55 -18.18
CA LEU A 132 2.79 -2.34 -18.08
C LEU A 132 1.73 -1.95 -19.12
N ARG A 133 1.64 -0.65 -19.46
CA ARG A 133 0.67 -0.18 -20.47
C ARG A 133 0.92 -0.71 -21.88
N GLU A 134 2.17 -1.01 -22.19
CA GLU A 134 2.57 -1.56 -23.50
C GLU A 134 2.24 -3.06 -23.62
N HIS A 135 2.07 -3.73 -22.47
CA HIS A 135 1.80 -5.16 -22.40
C HIS A 135 0.33 -5.53 -22.12
N LEU A 136 -0.58 -4.55 -22.08
CA LEU A 136 -1.99 -4.81 -21.74
C LEU A 136 -2.69 -5.76 -22.70
N ASP A 137 -2.36 -5.70 -23.99
CA ASP A 137 -2.96 -6.55 -25.01
C ASP A 137 -2.48 -8.02 -24.96
N GLU A 138 -1.38 -8.27 -24.25
CA GLU A 138 -0.82 -9.61 -24.04
C GLU A 138 -1.47 -10.31 -22.84
N LEU A 139 -2.19 -9.57 -21.99
CA LEU A 139 -2.76 -10.08 -20.75
C LEU A 139 -4.22 -10.50 -20.95
N PRO A 140 -4.62 -11.70 -20.48
CA PRO A 140 -6.00 -12.16 -20.57
C PRO A 140 -6.90 -11.39 -19.57
N LYS A 141 -7.97 -10.79 -20.07
CA LYS A 141 -8.90 -9.98 -19.24
C LYS A 141 -9.89 -10.81 -18.40
N ASP A 142 -10.00 -12.06 -18.70
CA ASP A 142 -10.91 -13.03 -18.07
C ASP A 142 -10.25 -13.80 -16.92
N LYS A 143 -8.93 -13.66 -16.74
CA LYS A 143 -8.18 -14.33 -15.69
C LYS A 143 -7.92 -13.42 -14.48
N LEU A 144 -7.75 -14.03 -13.33
CA LEU A 144 -7.27 -13.36 -12.13
C LEU A 144 -5.82 -12.91 -12.35
N ILE A 145 -5.54 -11.63 -12.10
CA ILE A 145 -4.19 -11.08 -12.17
C ILE A 145 -3.77 -10.62 -10.78
N VAL A 146 -2.65 -11.11 -10.30
CA VAL A 146 -2.03 -10.67 -9.06
C VAL A 146 -0.74 -9.94 -9.36
N VAL A 147 -0.60 -8.74 -8.81
CA VAL A 147 0.60 -7.91 -8.96
C VAL A 147 1.38 -7.82 -7.66
N SER A 148 2.69 -7.86 -7.74
CA SER A 148 3.60 -7.73 -6.60
C SER A 148 4.64 -6.64 -6.84
N CYS A 149 5.05 -5.95 -5.77
CA CYS A 149 6.18 -5.03 -5.79
C CYS A 149 6.89 -5.04 -4.41
N ALA A 150 7.84 -4.12 -4.19
CA ALA A 150 8.61 -4.09 -2.95
C ALA A 150 7.81 -3.63 -1.72
N VAL A 151 6.99 -2.55 -1.86
CA VAL A 151 6.37 -1.86 -0.71
C VAL A 151 4.90 -1.44 -0.93
N GLY A 152 4.28 -1.84 -2.04
CA GLY A 152 2.85 -1.63 -2.30
C GLY A 152 2.52 -0.52 -3.30
N LEU A 153 3.28 0.58 -3.40
CA LEU A 153 2.93 1.71 -4.28
C LEU A 153 2.85 1.31 -5.76
N ARG A 154 3.87 0.67 -6.30
CA ARG A 154 3.89 0.21 -7.71
C ARG A 154 2.82 -0.84 -7.96
N GLY A 155 2.54 -1.72 -7.00
CA GLY A 155 1.44 -2.68 -7.06
C GLY A 155 0.08 -1.97 -7.15
N TYR A 156 -0.14 -0.94 -6.32
CA TYR A 156 -1.34 -0.11 -6.40
C TYR A 156 -1.49 0.58 -7.77
N LEU A 157 -0.42 1.18 -8.28
CA LEU A 157 -0.43 1.82 -9.60
C LEU A 157 -0.75 0.82 -10.71
N ALA A 158 -0.11 -0.36 -10.69
CA ALA A 158 -0.39 -1.44 -11.63
C ALA A 158 -1.85 -1.91 -11.56
N TYR A 159 -2.37 -2.13 -10.36
CA TYR A 159 -3.79 -2.45 -10.16
C TYR A 159 -4.71 -1.39 -10.78
N ARG A 160 -4.42 -0.09 -10.56
CA ARG A 160 -5.21 1.01 -11.14
C ARG A 160 -5.13 1.03 -12.67
N ILE A 161 -3.94 0.80 -13.25
CA ILE A 161 -3.76 0.69 -14.71
C ILE A 161 -4.62 -0.45 -15.25
N LEU A 162 -4.54 -1.64 -14.66
CA LEU A 162 -5.29 -2.81 -15.12
C LEU A 162 -6.81 -2.56 -15.05
N VAL A 163 -7.33 -2.12 -13.90
CA VAL A 163 -8.77 -1.86 -13.72
C VAL A 163 -9.29 -0.82 -14.71
N GLN A 164 -8.55 0.27 -14.94
CA GLN A 164 -8.94 1.32 -15.88
C GLN A 164 -8.94 0.84 -17.35
N ASN A 165 -8.23 -0.25 -17.66
CA ASN A 165 -8.19 -0.86 -18.98
C ASN A 165 -9.08 -2.11 -19.10
N GLY A 166 -10.05 -2.27 -18.17
CA GLY A 166 -11.11 -3.27 -18.26
C GLY A 166 -10.76 -4.65 -17.68
N PHE A 167 -9.65 -4.78 -16.97
CA PHE A 167 -9.36 -5.98 -16.19
C PHE A 167 -10.19 -5.95 -14.89
N LYS A 168 -11.01 -6.95 -14.67
CA LYS A 168 -11.99 -6.95 -13.55
C LYS A 168 -11.55 -7.78 -12.35
N ASN A 169 -10.55 -8.64 -12.55
CA ASN A 169 -10.11 -9.63 -11.57
C ASN A 169 -8.64 -9.42 -11.21
#